data_412e5705d0f5a905b2965be1cd70466d
#
_entry.id   412e5705d0f5a905b2965be1cd70466d
#
_cell.length_a   1.000
_cell.length_b   1.000
_cell.length_c   1.000
_cell.angle_alpha   90.00
_cell.angle_beta   90.00
_cell.angle_gamma   90.00
#
_symmetry.space_group_name_H-M   'P 1'
#
loop_
_entity.id
_entity.type
_entity.pdbx_description
1 polymer ?
#
loop_
_entity_poly.entity_id
_entity_poly.type
_entity_poly.pdbx_seq_one_letter_code
_entity_poly.pdbx_strand_id
1 'polypeptide(L)'
;MKPSLLTALAGAAVMAAPVAAFAQWVPGSEIVGQTVQVQTNGVTNAVYLGPGGQATITTPGGNVIPASWTAANGQLCLNNGMAQTCWAYSSAFQAGQPMTMTSSCGTSTWLANSTNQPPPPSQSPSGERG
;
A
#
# COMPACT_ATOMS: atom_id res chain seq x y z
N MET A 1 67.91 -1.61 -0.39
CA MET A 1 67.46 -1.76 -0.28
C MET A 1 66.35 -1.65 -0.31
N LYS A 2 65.55 -1.49 -0.32
CA LYS A 2 64.72 -1.46 -0.32
C LYS A 2 63.57 -1.46 -0.30
N PRO A 3 63.12 -1.37 -0.31
CA PRO A 3 62.25 -1.48 -0.25
C PRO A 3 61.19 -1.30 -0.41
N SER A 4 60.47 -1.21 -0.34
CA SER A 4 59.63 -1.14 -0.39
C SER A 4 58.52 -1.05 -0.42
N LEU A 5 58.00 -0.92 -0.40
CA LEU A 5 57.05 -0.94 -0.30
C LEU A 5 55.97 -0.72 -0.47
N LEU A 6 55.43 -0.61 -0.52
CA LEU A 6 54.57 -0.48 -0.54
C LEU A 6 53.49 -0.43 -0.59
N THR A 7 53.02 -0.38 -0.47
CA THR A 7 52.22 -0.44 -0.37
C THR A 7 51.13 -0.31 -0.61
N ALA A 8 50.47 -0.29 -0.64
CA ALA A 8 49.57 -0.30 -0.78
C ALA A 8 48.46 -0.10 -0.77
N LEU A 9 47.94 0.10 -0.71
CA LEU A 9 46.97 0.23 -0.55
C LEU A 9 45.93 0.21 -0.82
N ALA A 10 45.31 0.11 -0.80
CA ALA A 10 44.50 -0.06 -0.97
C ALA A 10 43.50 0.31 -1.00
N GLY A 11 42.93 0.55 -0.97
CA GLY A 11 42.06 1.07 -0.94
C GLY A 11 40.94 0.71 -1.08
N ALA A 12 40.24 0.59 -0.72
CA ALA A 12 39.29 0.11 -0.74
C ALA A 12 38.25 0.70 -0.95
N ALA A 13 37.80 0.96 -1.47
CA ALA A 13 36.88 1.56 -1.71
C ALA A 13 35.76 1.11 -1.54
N VAL A 14 35.05 1.18 -1.07
CA VAL A 14 34.05 0.70 -0.83
C VAL A 14 33.07 1.21 -1.22
N MET A 15 32.51 1.42 -1.72
CA MET A 15 31.60 1.84 -2.09
C MET A 15 30.53 1.57 -1.79
N ALA A 16 29.93 1.89 -1.30
CA ALA A 16 28.86 1.82 -0.87
C ALA A 16 27.97 2.01 -1.82
N ALA A 17 27.42 1.25 -2.25
CA ALA A 17 26.50 1.40 -3.11
C ALA A 17 25.40 1.96 -2.55
N PRO A 18 24.82 2.75 -3.05
CA PRO A 18 23.75 3.31 -2.57
C PRO A 18 22.72 2.45 -2.75
N VAL A 19 22.00 2.27 -1.93
CA VAL A 19 21.02 1.59 -2.04
C VAL A 19 20.10 2.24 -2.72
N ALA A 20 19.57 1.86 -3.52
CA ALA A 20 18.64 2.43 -4.17
C ALA A 20 17.65 2.81 -3.39
N ALA A 21 17.28 3.84 -3.50
CA ALA A 21 16.34 4.21 -2.77
C ALA A 21 15.17 3.87 -3.39
N PHE A 22 14.64 2.85 -3.30
CA PHE A 22 13.39 2.64 -3.77
C PHE A 22 12.45 3.20 -2.88
N ALA A 23 11.47 3.79 -3.34
CA ALA A 23 10.39 4.21 -2.51
C ALA A 23 9.82 3.03 -1.92
N GLN A 24 9.79 2.91 -0.67
CA GLN A 24 9.17 1.81 -0.10
C GLN A 24 7.71 1.97 -0.09
N TRP A 25 6.98 0.95 -0.38
CA TRP A 25 5.52 1.00 -0.29
C TRP A 25 5.12 1.16 1.16
N VAL A 26 4.32 2.16 1.42
CA VAL A 26 3.74 2.36 2.73
C VAL A 26 2.32 1.85 2.65
N PRO A 27 1.96 0.82 3.38
CA PRO A 27 0.63 0.23 3.26
C PRO A 27 -0.47 1.27 3.45
N GLY A 28 -1.42 1.25 2.56
CA GLY A 28 -2.54 2.17 2.61
C GLY A 28 -2.31 3.48 1.87
N SER A 29 -1.07 3.81 1.56
CA SER A 29 -0.80 5.09 0.94
C SER A 29 -1.42 5.20 -0.44
N GLU A 30 -1.60 4.10 -1.12
CA GLU A 30 -2.14 4.13 -2.47
C GLU A 30 -3.66 4.30 -2.47
N ILE A 31 -4.31 4.06 -1.34
CA ILE A 31 -5.76 4.12 -1.30
C ILE A 31 -6.31 5.16 -0.32
N VAL A 32 -5.46 5.89 0.36
CA VAL A 32 -5.97 6.91 1.27
C VAL A 32 -6.66 7.99 0.43
N GLY A 33 -7.84 8.38 0.83
CA GLY A 33 -8.65 9.34 0.07
C GLY A 33 -9.40 8.72 -1.09
N GLN A 34 -9.33 7.42 -1.26
CA GLN A 34 -9.98 6.74 -2.36
C GLN A 34 -11.14 5.90 -1.87
N THR A 35 -12.06 5.61 -2.77
CA THR A 35 -13.15 4.70 -2.47
C THR A 35 -12.87 3.37 -3.15
N VAL A 36 -12.96 2.29 -2.40
CA VAL A 36 -12.77 0.97 -2.95
C VAL A 36 -14.07 0.21 -2.86
N GLN A 37 -14.28 -0.70 -3.79
CA GLN A 37 -15.45 -1.57 -3.78
C GLN A 37 -15.06 -2.85 -3.08
N VAL A 38 -15.86 -3.28 -2.12
CA VAL A 38 -15.57 -4.49 -1.38
C VAL A 38 -16.74 -5.43 -1.54
N GLN A 39 -16.49 -6.55 -2.19
CA GLN A 39 -17.55 -7.51 -2.44
C GLN A 39 -17.34 -8.72 -1.57
N THR A 40 -18.36 -9.06 -0.80
CA THR A 40 -18.32 -10.22 0.07
C THR A 40 -19.65 -10.92 -0.07
N ASN A 41 -19.59 -12.19 -0.43
CA ASN A 41 -20.82 -12.99 -0.54
C ASN A 41 -21.85 -12.34 -1.45
N GLY A 42 -21.40 -11.79 -2.55
CA GLY A 42 -22.31 -11.18 -3.52
C GLY A 42 -22.78 -9.78 -3.17
N VAL A 43 -22.41 -9.25 -2.05
CA VAL A 43 -22.80 -7.92 -1.64
C VAL A 43 -21.60 -7.00 -1.82
N THR A 44 -21.82 -5.89 -2.49
CA THR A 44 -20.75 -4.92 -2.74
C THR A 44 -21.00 -3.66 -1.94
N ASN A 45 -20.06 -3.33 -1.09
CA ASN A 45 -20.09 -2.07 -0.35
C ASN A 45 -19.03 -1.14 -0.92
N ALA A 46 -19.29 0.14 -0.85
CA ALA A 46 -18.29 1.14 -1.22
C ALA A 46 -17.64 1.63 0.07
N VAL A 47 -16.33 1.55 0.15
CA VAL A 47 -15.61 1.93 1.36
C VAL A 47 -14.69 3.08 1.02
N TYR A 48 -14.96 4.22 1.62
CA TYR A 48 -14.08 5.37 1.48
C TYR A 48 -13.05 5.29 2.59
N LEU A 49 -11.78 5.39 2.24
CA LEU A 49 -10.70 5.29 3.21
C LEU A 49 -10.05 6.65 3.34
N GLY A 50 -10.51 7.41 4.30
CA GLY A 50 -10.09 8.79 4.43
C GLY A 50 -8.74 8.94 5.11
N PRO A 51 -8.17 10.13 5.02
CA PRO A 51 -6.93 10.41 5.71
C PRO A 51 -7.17 10.44 7.20
N GLY A 52 -6.17 10.10 7.96
CA GLY A 52 -6.30 10.11 9.40
C GLY A 52 -6.98 8.88 9.95
N GLY A 53 -7.22 7.88 9.14
CA GLY A 53 -7.82 6.64 9.64
C GLY A 53 -9.32 6.66 9.65
N GLN A 54 -9.96 7.64 9.06
CA GLN A 54 -11.40 7.66 8.98
C GLN A 54 -11.86 6.85 7.80
N ALA A 55 -13.00 6.23 7.92
CA ALA A 55 -13.55 5.47 6.82
C ALA A 55 -15.07 5.59 6.82
N THR A 56 -15.67 5.33 5.68
CA THR A 56 -17.11 5.33 5.54
C THR A 56 -17.51 4.15 4.68
N ILE A 57 -18.44 3.37 5.14
CA ILE A 57 -18.91 2.22 4.40
C ILE A 57 -20.31 2.53 3.91
N THR A 58 -20.51 2.47 2.61
CA THR A 58 -21.84 2.70 2.04
C THR A 58 -22.35 1.38 1.49
N THR A 59 -23.48 0.96 1.98
CA THR A 59 -24.08 -0.30 1.56
C THR A 59 -24.88 -0.10 0.29
N PRO A 60 -25.26 -1.17 -0.37
CA PRO A 60 -26.04 -1.03 -1.60
C PRO A 60 -27.35 -0.29 -1.39
N GLY A 61 -27.91 -0.36 -0.23
CA GLY A 61 -29.13 0.39 0.02
C GLY A 61 -28.92 1.85 0.31
N GLY A 62 -27.70 2.32 0.29
CA GLY A 62 -27.42 3.73 0.52
C GLY A 62 -27.17 4.09 1.97
N ASN A 63 -27.11 3.10 2.84
CA ASN A 63 -26.80 3.40 4.23
C ASN A 63 -25.33 3.68 4.38
N VAL A 64 -25.01 4.71 5.15
CA VAL A 64 -23.66 5.15 5.36
C VAL A 64 -23.25 4.83 6.78
N ILE A 65 -22.20 4.06 6.95
CA ILE A 65 -21.75 3.61 8.25
C ILE A 65 -20.37 4.21 8.51
N PRO A 66 -20.24 5.01 9.55
CA PRO A 66 -18.93 5.54 9.89
C PRO A 66 -18.03 4.42 10.41
N ALA A 67 -16.77 4.52 10.09
CA ALA A 67 -15.82 3.51 10.48
C ALA A 67 -14.43 4.11 10.60
N SER A 68 -13.47 3.32 10.97
CA SER A 68 -12.07 3.69 10.94
C SER A 68 -11.30 2.59 10.25
N TRP A 69 -10.11 2.90 9.78
CA TRP A 69 -9.31 1.91 9.10
C TRP A 69 -7.83 2.08 9.44
N THR A 70 -7.13 1.00 9.35
CA THR A 70 -5.68 1.01 9.52
C THR A 70 -5.08 0.06 8.51
N ALA A 71 -3.86 0.33 8.14
CA ALA A 71 -3.11 -0.55 7.26
C ALA A 71 -1.71 -0.67 7.85
N ALA A 72 -1.42 -1.78 8.46
CA ALA A 72 -0.14 -1.98 9.12
C ALA A 72 0.04 -3.46 9.39
N ASN A 73 1.28 -3.85 9.54
CA ASN A 73 1.61 -5.22 9.95
C ASN A 73 1.01 -6.27 9.03
N GLY A 74 0.97 -5.97 7.76
CA GLY A 74 0.46 -6.92 6.78
C GLY A 74 -1.04 -7.07 6.79
N GLN A 75 -1.76 -6.14 7.39
CA GLN A 75 -3.21 -6.22 7.46
C GLN A 75 -3.85 -4.89 7.17
N LEU A 76 -5.03 -4.95 6.59
CA LEU A 76 -5.89 -3.80 6.45
C LEU A 76 -7.11 -4.09 7.30
N CYS A 77 -7.41 -3.23 8.23
CA CYS A 77 -8.50 -3.46 9.17
C CYS A 77 -9.53 -2.37 9.09
N LEU A 78 -10.79 -2.75 9.18
CA LEU A 78 -11.90 -1.83 9.28
C LEU A 78 -12.60 -2.05 10.61
N ASN A 79 -12.93 -0.96 11.27
CA ASN A 79 -13.57 -1.01 12.56
C ASN A 79 -14.79 -0.09 12.53
N ASN A 80 -15.97 -0.64 12.73
CA ASN A 80 -17.18 0.18 12.67
C ASN A 80 -17.73 0.53 14.05
N GLY A 81 -16.91 0.35 15.08
CA GLY A 81 -17.35 0.65 16.43
C GLY A 81 -17.93 -0.53 17.16
N MET A 82 -18.36 -1.55 16.45
CA MET A 82 -18.91 -2.72 17.08
C MET A 82 -18.05 -3.93 16.81
N ALA A 83 -17.39 -3.96 15.70
CA ALA A 83 -16.57 -5.08 15.32
C ALA A 83 -15.42 -4.61 14.47
N GLN A 84 -14.37 -5.35 14.46
CA GLN A 84 -13.22 -5.06 13.63
C GLN A 84 -12.94 -6.26 12.75
N THR A 85 -12.73 -6.03 11.48
CA THR A 85 -12.37 -7.08 10.57
C THR A 85 -11.05 -6.71 9.93
N CYS A 86 -10.12 -7.65 9.89
CA CYS A 86 -8.82 -7.43 9.31
C CYS A 86 -8.58 -8.42 8.20
N TRP A 87 -8.07 -7.92 7.09
CA TRP A 87 -7.74 -8.75 5.94
C TRP A 87 -6.25 -8.75 5.74
N ALA A 88 -5.73 -9.86 5.26
CA ALA A 88 -4.33 -9.92 4.88
C ALA A 88 -4.08 -8.96 3.74
N TYR A 89 -3.05 -8.16 3.84
CA TYR A 89 -2.82 -7.06 2.90
C TYR A 89 -1.32 -6.92 2.75
N SER A 90 -0.78 -7.59 1.78
CA SER A 90 0.66 -7.64 1.63
C SER A 90 1.17 -7.02 0.35
N SER A 91 0.28 -6.51 -0.48
CA SER A 91 0.71 -5.83 -1.69
C SER A 91 -0.24 -4.68 -1.96
N ALA A 92 0.26 -3.69 -2.68
CA ALA A 92 -0.50 -2.47 -2.92
C ALA A 92 -1.62 -2.71 -3.91
N PHE A 93 -2.72 -2.00 -3.71
CA PHE A 93 -3.79 -2.00 -4.69
C PHE A 93 -3.30 -1.39 -5.99
N GLN A 94 -3.78 -1.92 -7.08
CA GLN A 94 -3.53 -1.35 -8.39
C GLN A 94 -4.84 -0.95 -8.99
N ALA A 95 -4.89 0.22 -9.56
CA ALA A 95 -6.14 0.76 -10.09
C ALA A 95 -6.75 -0.18 -11.11
N GLY A 96 -8.02 -0.48 -10.93
CA GLY A 96 -8.74 -1.31 -11.86
C GLY A 96 -8.48 -2.80 -11.73
N GLN A 97 -7.65 -3.22 -10.77
CA GLN A 97 -7.33 -4.63 -10.61
C GLN A 97 -7.96 -5.18 -9.35
N PRO A 98 -8.84 -6.17 -9.46
CA PRO A 98 -9.43 -6.73 -8.25
C PRO A 98 -8.38 -7.46 -7.43
N MET A 99 -8.51 -7.38 -6.14
CA MET A 99 -7.60 -8.04 -5.24
C MET A 99 -8.40 -8.85 -4.25
N THR A 100 -8.12 -10.12 -4.15
CA THR A 100 -8.82 -10.97 -3.21
C THR A 100 -8.09 -10.95 -1.89
N MET A 101 -8.81 -10.63 -0.84
CA MET A 101 -8.22 -10.52 0.49
C MET A 101 -9.01 -11.40 1.43
N THR A 102 -8.31 -12.02 2.35
CA THR A 102 -8.90 -13.00 3.25
C THR A 102 -8.88 -12.47 4.67
N SER A 103 -9.98 -12.65 5.36
CA SER A 103 -10.09 -12.31 6.77
C SER A 103 -10.54 -13.54 7.54
N SER A 104 -10.66 -13.40 8.85
CA SER A 104 -11.20 -14.49 9.64
C SER A 104 -12.66 -14.76 9.31
N CYS A 105 -13.34 -13.82 8.69
CA CYS A 105 -14.73 -13.99 8.32
C CYS A 105 -14.90 -14.52 6.92
N GLY A 106 -13.84 -14.69 6.18
CA GLY A 106 -13.94 -15.19 4.82
C GLY A 106 -13.16 -14.34 3.86
N THR A 107 -13.50 -14.45 2.59
CA THR A 107 -12.77 -13.81 1.52
C THR A 107 -13.60 -12.70 0.92
N SER A 108 -12.98 -11.60 0.61
CA SER A 108 -13.61 -10.47 -0.05
C SER A 108 -12.79 -10.06 -1.26
N THR A 109 -13.46 -9.53 -2.26
CA THR A 109 -12.79 -8.98 -3.43
C THR A 109 -12.82 -7.47 -3.33
N TRP A 110 -11.67 -6.88 -3.39
CA TRP A 110 -11.51 -5.43 -3.25
C TRP A 110 -11.06 -4.84 -4.57
N LEU A 111 -11.69 -3.75 -4.96
CA LEU A 111 -11.36 -3.11 -6.23
C LEU A 111 -11.26 -1.62 -6.03
N ALA A 112 -10.10 -1.07 -6.28
CA ALA A 112 -9.90 0.37 -6.29
C ALA A 112 -9.87 0.81 -7.74
N ASN A 113 -10.82 1.64 -8.14
CA ASN A 113 -10.83 2.10 -9.52
C ASN A 113 -9.72 3.09 -9.80
N SER A 114 -9.24 3.75 -8.77
CA SER A 114 -8.09 4.63 -8.92
C SER A 114 -7.27 4.56 -7.65
N THR A 115 -6.01 4.86 -7.75
CA THR A 115 -5.12 4.86 -6.61
C THR A 115 -4.27 6.12 -6.63
N ASN A 116 -3.78 6.46 -5.48
CA ASN A 116 -2.79 7.51 -5.42
C ASN A 116 -1.50 6.90 -5.90
N GLN A 117 -0.90 7.54 -6.87
CA GLN A 117 0.02 6.85 -7.50
C GLN A 117 1.27 7.31 -7.24
N PRO A 118 1.94 6.88 -6.41
CA PRO A 118 3.23 7.28 -6.36
C PRO A 118 3.80 6.69 -7.52
N PRO A 119 4.44 7.34 -8.23
CA PRO A 119 4.98 6.80 -9.33
C PRO A 119 5.90 5.77 -8.92
N PRO A 120 5.91 4.75 -9.54
CA PRO A 120 6.89 3.80 -9.28
C PRO A 120 8.21 4.39 -9.50
N PRO A 121 9.11 4.04 -8.78
CA PRO A 121 10.39 4.62 -8.91
C PRO A 121 10.95 4.51 -10.29
N SER A 122 10.56 3.58 -10.95
CA SER A 122 11.08 3.48 -12.20
C SER A 122 10.53 4.39 -13.15
N GLN A 123 9.69 5.04 -12.85
CA GLN A 123 9.14 5.80 -13.77
C GLN A 123 9.63 6.89 -13.91
N SER A 124 10.04 7.30 -13.90
CA SER A 124 10.48 8.29 -13.97
C SER A 124 10.53 8.96 -14.78
N PRO A 125 10.56 9.41 -15.14
CA PRO A 125 10.54 10.05 -15.53
C PRO A 125 10.26 10.57 -16.23
N SER A 126 10.17 10.70 -16.45
CA SER A 126 9.94 11.06 -16.95
C SER A 126 9.60 11.78 -17.25
N GLY A 127 9.63 11.85 -17.03
CA GLY A 127 9.40 12.46 -17.15
C GLY A 127 9.25 13.12 -17.55
N GLU A 128 9.46 13.24 -17.50
CA GLU A 128 9.44 13.82 -17.69
C GLU A 128 9.07 14.48 -18.24
N ARG A 129 8.92 14.75 -18.46
CA ARG A 129 8.57 15.35 -18.86
C ARG A 129 8.09 15.78 -19.01
N GLY A 130 8.07 15.74 -18.86
CA GLY A 130 7.75 16.20 -18.88
C GLY A 130 7.58 16.60 -19.17
#